data_c00de3bbb3ae3c340b24418ded558b08
#
_entry.id   c00de3bbb3ae3c340b24418ded558b08
#
_cell.length_a   1.000
_cell.length_b   1.000
_cell.length_c   1.000
_cell.angle_alpha   90.00
_cell.angle_beta   90.00
_cell.angle_gamma   90.00
#
_symmetry.space_group_name_H-M   'P 1'
#
loop_
_entity.id
_entity.type
_entity.pdbx_description
1 polymer ?
#
loop_
_entity_poly.entity_id
_entity_poly.type
_entity_poly.pdbx_seq_one_letter_code
_entity_poly.pdbx_strand_id
1 'polypeptide(L)'
;MKAHVDITDDDLKTAWKSFHPEVEAQIIKLSSEDEAKDVKKSADDGDDFSKLAKDKSTDTETKEDGGKVKFDSTTTTIPAEVKEAAFKLKDGEISDVITTTNPTSYATEYYVVKMVKNQNKGNDMDKYKDQLKDIATEIKLSDNAFTTKVIGEELKDANVKIKDDAFENVLSAFTTTSSSTKDSSETTASTKSSDTKSTDSTKESSTKETTDSSK
;
A
#
# COMPACT_ATOMS: atom_id res chain seq x y z
N MET A 1 6.96 16.44 -14.29
CA MET A 1 5.65 15.81 -14.06
C MET A 1 4.70 16.61 -13.19
N LYS A 2 5.07 17.07 -11.98
CA LYS A 2 4.13 17.84 -11.13
C LYS A 2 3.56 19.10 -11.80
N ALA A 3 4.26 19.75 -12.73
CA ALA A 3 3.81 20.94 -13.42
C ALA A 3 2.69 20.74 -14.46
N HIS A 4 2.38 19.47 -14.80
CA HIS A 4 1.37 19.11 -15.82
C HIS A 4 0.17 18.36 -15.22
N VAL A 5 0.02 18.38 -13.88
CA VAL A 5 -1.09 17.71 -13.20
C VAL A 5 -2.20 18.73 -12.92
N ASP A 6 -3.20 18.76 -13.79
CA ASP A 6 -4.41 19.53 -13.54
C ASP A 6 -5.28 18.79 -12.52
N ILE A 7 -5.55 19.43 -11.39
CA ILE A 7 -6.40 18.91 -10.33
C ILE A 7 -7.82 19.42 -10.49
N THR A 8 -8.75 18.51 -10.69
CA THR A 8 -10.19 18.79 -10.82
C THR A 8 -10.91 18.73 -9.47
N ASP A 9 -12.14 19.25 -9.42
CA ASP A 9 -12.98 19.14 -8.21
C ASP A 9 -13.28 17.69 -7.83
N ASP A 10 -13.33 16.77 -8.79
CA ASP A 10 -13.56 15.35 -8.51
C ASP A 10 -12.32 14.68 -7.91
N ASP A 11 -11.13 15.14 -8.32
CA ASP A 11 -9.87 14.72 -7.67
C ASP A 11 -9.83 15.18 -6.22
N LEU A 12 -10.23 16.44 -5.95
CA LEU A 12 -10.32 16.97 -4.60
C LEU A 12 -11.34 16.20 -3.73
N LYS A 13 -12.50 15.82 -4.29
CA LYS A 13 -13.47 14.97 -3.60
C LYS A 13 -12.92 13.57 -3.32
N THR A 14 -12.12 13.04 -4.22
CA THR A 14 -11.46 11.74 -4.03
C THR A 14 -10.42 11.84 -2.93
N ALA A 15 -9.57 12.86 -2.94
CA ALA A 15 -8.61 13.14 -1.88
C ALA A 15 -9.30 13.35 -0.53
N TRP A 16 -10.45 14.02 -0.51
CA TRP A 16 -11.24 14.24 0.71
C TRP A 16 -11.68 12.94 1.39
N LYS A 17 -11.94 11.86 0.65
CA LYS A 17 -12.33 10.57 1.24
C LYS A 17 -11.25 10.00 2.14
N SER A 18 -9.99 10.08 1.72
CA SER A 18 -8.82 9.57 2.45
C SER A 18 -8.17 10.61 3.36
N PHE A 19 -8.59 11.88 3.27
CA PHE A 19 -8.02 12.97 4.06
C PHE A 19 -8.37 12.82 5.54
N HIS A 20 -7.36 13.02 6.38
CA HIS A 20 -7.50 13.21 7.83
C HIS A 20 -6.63 14.40 8.25
N PRO A 21 -7.18 15.36 9.03
CA PRO A 21 -6.39 16.49 9.54
C PRO A 21 -5.35 16.04 10.56
N GLU A 22 -4.46 16.96 10.92
CA GLU A 22 -3.42 16.70 11.89
C GLU A 22 -3.98 16.21 13.22
N VAL A 23 -3.39 15.12 13.72
CA VAL A 23 -3.65 14.55 15.05
C VAL A 23 -2.41 14.61 15.91
N GLU A 24 -2.60 14.55 17.23
CA GLU A 24 -1.54 14.37 18.20
C GLU A 24 -1.63 12.94 18.77
N ALA A 25 -0.55 12.17 18.67
CA ALA A 25 -0.47 10.82 19.18
C ALA A 25 0.86 10.54 19.87
N GLN A 26 0.94 9.39 20.52
CA GLN A 26 2.19 8.81 20.98
C GLN A 26 2.36 7.47 20.29
N ILE A 27 3.56 7.18 19.79
CA ILE A 27 3.88 5.97 19.04
C ILE A 27 5.05 5.26 19.70
N ILE A 28 4.93 3.96 19.89
CA ILE A 28 6.02 3.08 20.32
C ILE A 28 6.32 2.12 19.19
N LYS A 29 7.55 2.13 18.69
CA LYS A 29 8.06 1.22 17.67
C LYS A 29 8.85 0.10 18.35
N LEU A 30 8.62 -1.15 17.92
CA LEU A 30 9.22 -2.33 18.53
C LEU A 30 9.73 -3.30 17.44
N SER A 31 10.69 -4.14 17.81
CA SER A 31 11.32 -5.10 16.88
C SER A 31 10.69 -6.48 16.93
N SER A 32 9.91 -6.80 17.96
CA SER A 32 9.24 -8.09 18.09
C SER A 32 7.78 -7.95 18.47
N GLU A 33 6.98 -8.91 18.03
CA GLU A 33 5.55 -8.97 18.31
C GLU A 33 5.26 -9.17 19.80
N ASP A 34 6.08 -9.97 20.48
CA ASP A 34 5.92 -10.26 21.90
C ASP A 34 6.15 -9.00 22.75
N GLU A 35 7.20 -8.22 22.44
CA GLU A 35 7.43 -6.92 23.09
C GLU A 35 6.26 -5.96 22.85
N ALA A 36 5.69 -5.96 21.63
CA ALA A 36 4.56 -5.10 21.30
C ALA A 36 3.29 -5.50 22.07
N LYS A 37 3.04 -6.78 22.23
CA LYS A 37 1.94 -7.30 23.06
C LYS A 37 2.12 -6.95 24.54
N ASP A 38 3.34 -7.07 25.05
CA ASP A 38 3.65 -6.71 26.43
C ASP A 38 3.45 -5.20 26.67
N VAL A 39 3.92 -4.36 25.75
CA VAL A 39 3.72 -2.90 25.82
C VAL A 39 2.23 -2.56 25.72
N LYS A 40 1.50 -3.18 24.81
CA LYS A 40 0.05 -2.97 24.68
C LYS A 40 -0.66 -3.33 25.99
N LYS A 41 -0.32 -4.49 26.57
CA LYS A 41 -0.92 -4.95 27.82
C LYS A 41 -0.61 -3.99 28.96
N SER A 42 0.66 -3.59 29.14
CA SER A 42 1.05 -2.62 30.18
C SER A 42 0.31 -1.28 30.02
N ALA A 43 0.16 -0.81 28.77
CA ALA A 43 -0.56 0.41 28.49
C ALA A 43 -2.07 0.31 28.80
N ASP A 44 -2.69 -0.85 28.54
CA ASP A 44 -4.08 -1.13 28.86
C ASP A 44 -4.30 -1.26 30.39
N ASP A 45 -3.30 -1.79 31.09
CA ASP A 45 -3.30 -1.91 32.57
C ASP A 45 -3.10 -0.54 33.24
N GLY A 46 -2.81 0.52 32.46
CA GLY A 46 -2.75 1.91 32.92
C GLY A 46 -1.35 2.45 33.15
N ASP A 47 -0.31 1.75 32.73
CA ASP A 47 1.06 2.25 32.78
C ASP A 47 1.23 3.53 31.95
N ASP A 48 2.15 4.38 32.34
CA ASP A 48 2.44 5.63 31.64
C ASP A 48 3.03 5.34 30.25
N PHE A 49 2.26 5.67 29.21
CA PHE A 49 2.65 5.42 27.83
C PHE A 49 3.93 6.16 27.44
N SER A 50 4.16 7.38 27.94
CA SER A 50 5.40 8.13 27.70
C SER A 50 6.61 7.42 28.29
N LYS A 51 6.44 6.81 29.47
CA LYS A 51 7.51 6.03 30.11
C LYS A 51 7.76 4.74 29.33
N LEU A 52 6.71 4.02 28.92
CA LEU A 52 6.85 2.84 28.08
C LEU A 52 7.57 3.17 26.77
N ALA A 53 7.26 4.31 26.14
CA ALA A 53 7.95 4.77 24.93
C ALA A 53 9.44 5.00 25.20
N LYS A 54 9.80 5.70 26.26
CA LYS A 54 11.21 5.95 26.63
C LYS A 54 11.99 4.67 26.91
N ASP A 55 11.35 3.73 27.56
CA ASP A 55 12.02 2.49 27.98
C ASP A 55 12.12 1.47 26.83
N LYS A 56 11.08 1.33 26.02
CA LYS A 56 10.89 0.22 25.09
C LYS A 56 10.99 0.56 23.62
N SER A 57 10.71 1.84 23.22
CA SER A 57 10.71 2.20 21.81
C SER A 57 12.08 2.05 21.17
N THR A 58 12.11 1.50 19.96
CA THR A 58 13.30 1.47 19.10
C THR A 58 13.39 2.69 18.19
N ASP A 59 12.38 3.56 18.20
CA ASP A 59 12.38 4.82 17.46
C ASP A 59 13.20 5.87 18.20
N THR A 60 14.37 6.19 17.69
CA THR A 60 15.30 7.15 18.30
C THR A 60 14.86 8.60 18.17
N GLU A 61 13.95 8.91 17.24
CA GLU A 61 13.49 10.28 17.01
C GLU A 61 12.47 10.72 18.05
N THR A 62 11.55 9.83 18.43
CA THR A 62 10.44 10.18 19.32
C THR A 62 10.56 9.58 20.72
N LYS A 63 11.45 8.61 20.91
CA LYS A 63 11.64 7.90 22.17
C LYS A 63 11.81 8.82 23.36
N GLU A 64 12.73 9.81 23.26
CA GLU A 64 13.06 10.71 24.35
C GLU A 64 11.91 11.66 24.72
N ASP A 65 11.03 11.96 23.75
CA ASP A 65 9.81 12.75 23.95
C ASP A 65 8.61 11.91 24.39
N GLY A 66 8.84 10.64 24.74
CA GLY A 66 7.77 9.71 25.14
C GLY A 66 6.86 9.31 23.99
N GLY A 67 7.43 9.20 22.78
CA GLY A 67 6.73 8.77 21.58
C GLY A 67 5.83 9.82 20.94
N LYS A 68 5.87 11.09 21.37
CA LYS A 68 4.98 12.16 20.88
C LYS A 68 5.23 12.49 19.43
N VAL A 69 4.17 12.50 18.65
CA VAL A 69 4.18 12.85 17.23
C VAL A 69 2.92 13.64 16.86
N LYS A 70 3.05 14.48 15.82
CA LYS A 70 1.94 15.11 15.12
C LYS A 70 2.00 14.71 13.67
N PHE A 71 0.88 14.30 13.12
CA PHE A 71 0.81 13.89 11.73
C PHE A 71 -0.60 13.99 11.17
N ASP A 72 -0.69 14.08 9.87
CA ASP A 72 -1.92 14.06 9.07
C ASP A 72 -1.82 13.02 7.94
N SER A 73 -2.80 13.03 7.03
CA SER A 73 -2.81 12.13 5.88
C SER A 73 -1.61 12.30 4.95
N THR A 74 -0.99 13.49 4.91
CA THR A 74 0.13 13.81 3.99
C THR A 74 1.49 13.41 4.56
N THR A 75 1.56 13.09 5.85
CA THR A 75 2.80 12.72 6.52
C THR A 75 3.35 11.41 5.96
N THR A 76 4.59 11.42 5.50
CA THR A 76 5.26 10.27 4.86
C THR A 76 6.22 9.51 5.79
N THR A 77 6.58 10.10 6.93
CA THR A 77 7.53 9.51 7.90
C THR A 77 6.92 8.40 8.75
N ILE A 78 5.60 8.31 8.81
CA ILE A 78 4.85 7.30 9.56
C ILE A 78 4.22 6.32 8.57
N PRO A 79 4.36 4.98 8.77
CA PRO A 79 3.74 3.98 7.91
C PRO A 79 2.22 4.18 7.76
N ALA A 80 1.70 3.87 6.58
CA ALA A 80 0.28 4.07 6.27
C ALA A 80 -0.64 3.30 7.22
N GLU A 81 -0.28 2.06 7.54
CA GLU A 81 -1.03 1.19 8.45
C GLU A 81 -1.11 1.79 9.86
N VAL A 82 -0.02 2.42 10.32
CA VAL A 82 0.04 3.09 11.62
C VAL A 82 -0.86 4.32 11.64
N LYS A 83 -0.82 5.15 10.58
CA LYS A 83 -1.71 6.31 10.42
C LYS A 83 -3.19 5.89 10.38
N GLU A 84 -3.53 4.89 9.57
CA GLU A 84 -4.90 4.40 9.46
C GLU A 84 -5.46 3.85 10.77
N ALA A 85 -4.64 3.13 11.54
CA ALA A 85 -5.04 2.64 12.85
C ALA A 85 -5.25 3.81 13.82
N ALA A 86 -4.31 4.78 13.84
CA ALA A 86 -4.38 5.94 14.70
C ALA A 86 -5.64 6.79 14.44
N PHE A 87 -5.97 7.07 13.17
CA PHE A 87 -7.14 7.89 12.82
C PHE A 87 -8.48 7.29 13.25
N LYS A 88 -8.54 6.00 13.52
CA LYS A 88 -9.75 5.32 14.03
C LYS A 88 -9.91 5.43 15.54
N LEU A 89 -8.85 5.80 16.26
CA LEU A 89 -8.86 5.91 17.72
C LEU A 89 -9.52 7.19 18.16
N LYS A 90 -10.20 7.14 19.30
CA LYS A 90 -10.68 8.31 20.04
C LYS A 90 -9.56 8.82 20.96
N ASP A 91 -9.75 10.04 21.47
CA ASP A 91 -8.83 10.62 22.44
C ASP A 91 -8.65 9.68 23.65
N GLY A 92 -7.40 9.38 23.96
CA GLY A 92 -6.99 8.47 25.03
C GLY A 92 -6.97 6.99 24.68
N GLU A 93 -7.55 6.56 23.55
CA GLU A 93 -7.54 5.15 23.13
C GLU A 93 -6.15 4.68 22.69
N ILE A 94 -5.90 3.38 22.89
CA ILE A 94 -4.67 2.69 22.52
C ILE A 94 -5.01 1.68 21.45
N SER A 95 -4.20 1.64 20.37
CA SER A 95 -4.38 0.70 19.27
C SER A 95 -4.07 -0.74 19.70
N ASP A 96 -4.56 -1.69 18.93
CA ASP A 96 -3.95 -3.02 18.89
C ASP A 96 -2.52 -2.95 18.35
N VAL A 97 -1.79 -4.06 18.44
CA VAL A 97 -0.45 -4.17 17.82
C VAL A 97 -0.59 -4.06 16.31
N ILE A 98 0.10 -3.11 15.72
CA ILE A 98 0.12 -2.85 14.29
C ILE A 98 1.41 -3.44 13.73
N THR A 99 1.30 -4.26 12.70
CA THR A 99 2.44 -4.87 12.02
C THR A 99 2.64 -4.19 10.68
N THR A 100 3.88 -3.77 10.39
CA THR A 100 4.27 -3.17 9.11
C THR A 100 5.53 -3.83 8.57
N THR A 101 5.84 -3.56 7.31
CA THR A 101 7.11 -3.97 6.70
C THR A 101 7.88 -2.72 6.31
N ASN A 102 9.10 -2.60 6.79
CA ASN A 102 9.98 -1.50 6.41
C ASN A 102 10.30 -1.58 4.92
N PRO A 103 10.01 -0.56 4.12
CA PRO A 103 10.17 -0.63 2.66
C PRO A 103 11.64 -0.70 2.19
N THR A 104 12.58 -0.34 3.06
CA THR A 104 14.02 -0.32 2.73
C THR A 104 14.72 -1.60 3.20
N SER A 105 14.48 -2.01 4.45
CA SER A 105 15.16 -3.16 5.06
C SER A 105 14.38 -4.47 4.93
N TYR A 106 13.09 -4.40 4.53
CA TYR A 106 12.13 -5.52 4.52
C TYR A 106 11.94 -6.19 5.89
N ALA A 107 12.40 -5.55 6.95
CA ALA A 107 12.17 -6.01 8.31
C ALA A 107 10.73 -5.79 8.74
N THR A 108 10.19 -6.73 9.48
CA THR A 108 8.89 -6.55 10.14
C THR A 108 9.07 -5.64 11.35
N GLU A 109 8.22 -4.64 11.45
CA GLU A 109 8.21 -3.67 12.54
C GLU A 109 6.83 -3.67 13.20
N TYR A 110 6.82 -3.46 14.51
CA TYR A 110 5.59 -3.49 15.30
C TYR A 110 5.39 -2.13 15.97
N TYR A 111 4.14 -1.69 16.03
CA TYR A 111 3.79 -0.39 16.59
C TYR A 111 2.61 -0.51 17.54
N VAL A 112 2.64 0.29 18.60
CA VAL A 112 1.50 0.56 19.47
C VAL A 112 1.31 2.07 19.51
N VAL A 113 0.08 2.53 19.30
CA VAL A 113 -0.28 3.95 19.21
C VAL A 113 -1.27 4.31 20.29
N LYS A 114 -1.04 5.41 20.98
CA LYS A 114 -2.02 6.05 21.84
C LYS A 114 -2.44 7.39 21.24
N MET A 115 -3.72 7.57 21.00
CA MET A 115 -4.26 8.85 20.54
C MET A 115 -4.29 9.85 21.71
N VAL A 116 -3.66 11.00 21.51
CA VAL A 116 -3.73 12.11 22.47
C VAL A 116 -4.87 13.03 22.11
N LYS A 117 -4.94 13.43 20.83
CA LYS A 117 -5.99 14.30 20.31
C LYS A 117 -6.28 13.96 18.87
N ASN A 118 -7.46 13.42 18.63
CA ASN A 118 -7.98 13.21 17.29
C ASN A 118 -8.72 14.46 16.82
N GLN A 119 -8.67 14.75 15.54
CA GLN A 119 -9.32 15.89 14.94
C GLN A 119 -10.28 15.45 13.83
N ASN A 120 -11.55 15.76 14.00
CA ASN A 120 -12.52 15.52 12.94
C ASN A 120 -12.35 16.57 11.82
N LYS A 121 -12.30 16.11 10.56
CA LYS A 121 -12.19 16.99 9.40
C LYS A 121 -13.43 17.86 9.14
N GLY A 122 -14.59 17.49 9.73
CA GLY A 122 -15.85 18.17 9.48
C GLY A 122 -16.33 18.03 8.04
N ASN A 123 -17.04 19.03 7.53
CA ASN A 123 -17.61 19.04 6.17
C ASN A 123 -17.03 20.17 5.29
N ASP A 124 -16.12 20.98 5.79
CA ASP A 124 -15.56 22.11 5.08
C ASP A 124 -14.24 21.71 4.39
N MET A 125 -14.37 21.39 3.10
CA MET A 125 -13.22 21.02 2.27
C MET A 125 -12.31 22.21 1.97
N ASP A 126 -12.87 23.42 1.89
CA ASP A 126 -12.12 24.61 1.47
C ASP A 126 -11.03 24.96 2.49
N LYS A 127 -11.27 24.65 3.77
CA LYS A 127 -10.29 24.80 4.85
C LYS A 127 -8.99 24.03 4.59
N TYR A 128 -9.05 22.92 3.86
CA TYR A 128 -7.94 21.99 3.62
C TYR A 128 -7.55 21.90 2.15
N LYS A 129 -7.97 22.88 1.34
CA LYS A 129 -7.83 22.83 -0.12
C LYS A 129 -6.40 22.59 -0.61
N ASP A 130 -5.41 23.17 0.05
CA ASP A 130 -4.01 23.01 -0.37
C ASP A 130 -3.50 21.59 -0.04
N GLN A 131 -3.80 21.05 1.14
CA GLN A 131 -3.48 19.67 1.49
C GLN A 131 -4.20 18.66 0.58
N LEU A 132 -5.46 18.94 0.24
CA LEU A 132 -6.22 18.10 -0.69
C LEU A 132 -5.64 18.10 -2.11
N LYS A 133 -5.08 19.22 -2.57
CA LYS A 133 -4.38 19.28 -3.85
C LYS A 133 -3.12 18.42 -3.84
N ASP A 134 -2.36 18.44 -2.74
CA ASP A 134 -1.17 17.60 -2.60
C ASP A 134 -1.54 16.12 -2.66
N ILE A 135 -2.54 15.69 -1.89
CA ILE A 135 -3.04 14.30 -1.91
C ILE A 135 -3.57 13.93 -3.29
N ALA A 136 -4.38 14.79 -3.92
CA ALA A 136 -4.93 14.53 -5.25
C ALA A 136 -3.82 14.40 -6.30
N THR A 137 -2.76 15.21 -6.16
CA THR A 137 -1.59 15.15 -7.04
C THR A 137 -0.86 13.81 -6.86
N GLU A 138 -0.66 13.36 -5.63
CA GLU A 138 -0.03 12.06 -5.35
C GLU A 138 -0.86 10.89 -5.87
N ILE A 139 -2.18 10.92 -5.66
CA ILE A 139 -3.10 9.90 -6.19
C ILE A 139 -2.98 9.84 -7.72
N LYS A 140 -3.01 10.98 -8.41
CA LYS A 140 -2.86 11.02 -9.87
C LYS A 140 -1.49 10.53 -10.36
N LEU A 141 -0.42 10.90 -9.68
CA LEU A 141 0.93 10.46 -10.03
C LEU A 141 1.16 8.98 -9.76
N SER A 142 0.42 8.37 -8.84
CA SER A 142 0.44 6.92 -8.59
C SER A 142 -0.41 6.13 -9.60
N ASP A 143 -1.28 6.79 -10.36
CA ASP A 143 -2.05 6.15 -11.42
C ASP A 143 -1.17 5.89 -12.66
N ASN A 144 -0.90 4.62 -12.93
CA ASN A 144 -0.09 4.21 -14.07
C ASN A 144 -0.69 4.63 -15.42
N ALA A 145 -2.02 4.67 -15.55
CA ALA A 145 -2.68 5.09 -16.78
C ALA A 145 -2.45 6.58 -17.04
N PHE A 146 -2.59 7.40 -15.98
CA PHE A 146 -2.32 8.83 -16.04
C PHE A 146 -0.85 9.11 -16.36
N THR A 147 0.09 8.49 -15.64
CA THR A 147 1.53 8.70 -15.85
C THR A 147 1.98 8.24 -17.22
N THR A 148 1.48 7.10 -17.71
CA THR A 148 1.76 6.63 -19.07
C THR A 148 1.24 7.60 -20.12
N LYS A 149 0.03 8.14 -19.94
CA LYS A 149 -0.55 9.14 -20.84
C LYS A 149 0.29 10.42 -20.89
N VAL A 150 0.64 10.99 -19.73
CA VAL A 150 1.46 12.22 -19.66
C VAL A 150 2.83 12.00 -20.29
N ILE A 151 3.49 10.87 -20.00
CA ILE A 151 4.77 10.54 -20.64
C ILE A 151 4.60 10.43 -22.17
N GLY A 152 3.54 9.79 -22.62
CA GLY A 152 3.25 9.66 -24.05
C GLY A 152 3.01 11.00 -24.76
N GLU A 153 2.33 11.93 -24.12
CA GLU A 153 2.11 13.30 -24.62
C GLU A 153 3.44 14.08 -24.71
N GLU A 154 4.23 14.07 -23.65
CA GLU A 154 5.56 14.70 -23.63
C GLU A 154 6.52 14.11 -24.70
N LEU A 155 6.52 12.79 -24.90
CA LEU A 155 7.32 12.15 -25.93
C LEU A 155 6.90 12.54 -27.34
N LYS A 156 5.61 12.74 -27.58
CA LYS A 156 5.08 13.24 -28.87
C LYS A 156 5.48 14.69 -29.11
N ASP A 157 5.33 15.56 -28.12
CA ASP A 157 5.64 16.99 -28.21
C ASP A 157 7.16 17.20 -28.39
N ALA A 158 7.98 16.38 -27.72
CA ALA A 158 9.43 16.38 -27.89
C ALA A 158 9.90 15.78 -29.22
N ASN A 159 8.99 15.24 -30.05
CA ASN A 159 9.27 14.59 -31.32
C ASN A 159 10.41 13.53 -31.22
N VAL A 160 10.36 12.73 -30.17
CA VAL A 160 11.40 11.73 -29.88
C VAL A 160 11.36 10.63 -30.96
N LYS A 161 12.48 10.41 -31.63
CA LYS A 161 12.67 9.33 -32.62
C LYS A 161 13.73 8.37 -32.10
N ILE A 162 13.37 7.09 -32.08
CA ILE A 162 14.32 6.00 -31.80
C ILE A 162 15.01 5.66 -33.11
N LYS A 163 16.35 5.66 -33.11
CA LYS A 163 17.16 5.39 -34.31
C LYS A 163 17.48 3.90 -34.51
N ASP A 164 17.20 3.09 -33.52
CA ASP A 164 17.51 1.65 -33.52
C ASP A 164 16.19 0.84 -33.48
N ASP A 165 15.97 0.07 -34.51
CA ASP A 165 14.75 -0.75 -34.70
C ASP A 165 14.53 -1.75 -33.55
N ALA A 166 15.59 -2.15 -32.85
CA ALA A 166 15.49 -3.02 -31.68
C ALA A 166 14.71 -2.39 -30.51
N PHE A 167 14.61 -1.06 -30.47
CA PHE A 167 13.91 -0.30 -29.41
C PHE A 167 12.63 0.40 -29.87
N GLU A 168 12.17 0.17 -31.11
CA GLU A 168 10.93 0.78 -31.64
C GLU A 168 9.71 0.54 -30.73
N ASN A 169 9.64 -0.65 -30.12
CA ASN A 169 8.54 -1.03 -29.23
C ASN A 169 8.56 -0.32 -27.87
N VAL A 170 9.68 0.32 -27.48
CA VAL A 170 9.75 1.05 -26.19
C VAL A 170 8.79 2.22 -26.16
N LEU A 171 8.67 2.97 -27.26
CA LEU A 171 7.74 4.08 -27.33
C LEU A 171 6.28 3.62 -27.44
N SER A 172 6.02 2.45 -27.99
CA SER A 172 4.66 1.94 -28.14
C SER A 172 3.96 1.73 -26.81
N ALA A 173 4.70 1.36 -25.74
CA ALA A 173 4.17 1.21 -24.41
C ALA A 173 3.58 2.52 -23.82
N PHE A 174 4.06 3.68 -24.29
CA PHE A 174 3.61 5.00 -23.86
C PHE A 174 2.72 5.71 -24.87
N THR A 175 2.67 5.27 -26.11
CA THR A 175 1.90 5.93 -27.18
C THR A 175 0.59 5.23 -27.53
N THR A 176 0.42 3.97 -27.12
CA THR A 176 -0.83 3.21 -27.29
C THR A 176 -1.76 3.48 -26.12
N THR A 177 -2.36 4.67 -26.07
CA THR A 177 -3.49 4.91 -25.19
C THR A 177 -4.77 4.95 -26.04
N SER A 178 -5.66 4.03 -25.72
CA SER A 178 -7.09 4.01 -26.11
C SER A 178 -7.43 3.65 -27.55
N SER A 179 -7.62 2.36 -27.80
CA SER A 179 -8.83 1.90 -28.48
C SER A 179 -8.87 0.38 -28.47
N SER A 180 -9.50 -0.21 -27.49
CA SER A 180 -10.18 -1.48 -27.69
C SER A 180 -11.13 -1.82 -26.56
N THR A 181 -12.25 -1.14 -26.56
CA THR A 181 -13.51 -1.78 -26.23
C THR A 181 -14.32 -1.78 -27.52
N LYS A 182 -14.09 -2.77 -28.36
CA LYS A 182 -15.11 -3.30 -29.27
C LYS A 182 -14.68 -4.66 -29.77
N ASP A 183 -15.41 -5.65 -29.27
CA ASP A 183 -16.00 -6.72 -30.04
C ASP A 183 -15.09 -7.46 -31.02
N SER A 184 -14.81 -8.69 -30.69
CA SER A 184 -14.61 -9.75 -31.67
C SER A 184 -15.11 -11.06 -31.10
N SER A 185 -16.41 -11.22 -31.18
CA SER A 185 -17.01 -12.52 -31.40
C SER A 185 -16.64 -13.01 -32.81
N GLU A 186 -16.42 -14.32 -32.90
CA GLU A 186 -16.44 -15.15 -34.08
C GLU A 186 -15.31 -15.03 -35.10
N THR A 187 -14.55 -16.08 -35.23
CA THR A 187 -14.58 -16.91 -36.41
C THR A 187 -13.98 -18.30 -36.13
N THR A 188 -14.82 -19.25 -36.30
CA THR A 188 -14.65 -20.70 -36.43
C THR A 188 -13.75 -21.10 -37.61
N ALA A 189 -13.30 -22.34 -37.48
CA ALA A 189 -12.91 -23.29 -38.51
C ALA A 189 -11.42 -23.32 -38.85
N SER A 190 -10.80 -24.41 -38.85
CA SER A 190 -11.04 -25.74 -39.31
C SER A 190 -9.73 -26.50 -39.52
N THR A 191 -9.71 -27.69 -38.99
CA THR A 191 -9.09 -28.92 -39.55
C THR A 191 -7.60 -28.96 -39.92
N LYS A 192 -6.83 -29.83 -39.33
CA LYS A 192 -6.70 -31.18 -39.87
C LYS A 192 -5.90 -32.11 -38.97
N SER A 193 -6.44 -33.28 -38.84
CA SER A 193 -5.90 -34.53 -38.31
C SER A 193 -4.53 -34.90 -38.87
N SER A 194 -3.74 -35.56 -38.08
CA SER A 194 -3.06 -36.78 -38.51
C SER A 194 -2.84 -37.69 -37.30
N ASP A 195 -3.48 -38.84 -37.43
CA ASP A 195 -3.34 -40.04 -36.62
C ASP A 195 -1.90 -40.57 -36.62
N THR A 196 -1.53 -41.16 -35.51
CA THR A 196 -0.80 -42.46 -35.43
C THR A 196 -0.84 -42.92 -33.98
N LYS A 197 -1.66 -43.75 -33.59
CA LYS A 197 -1.82 -45.17 -33.36
C LYS A 197 -0.66 -45.88 -32.65
N SER A 198 -1.11 -46.56 -31.60
CA SER A 198 -0.66 -47.85 -31.06
C SER A 198 0.43 -47.83 -29.99
N THR A 199 0.40 -48.55 -28.92
CA THR A 199 -0.25 -49.74 -28.36
C THR A 199 0.18 -49.83 -26.91
N ASP A 200 -0.75 -50.05 -26.02
CA ASP A 200 -1.01 -51.28 -25.25
C ASP A 200 0.10 -51.78 -24.31
N SER A 201 -0.23 -51.94 -23.09
CA SER A 201 -0.13 -53.09 -22.19
C SER A 201 -0.02 -52.72 -20.71
N THR A 202 -1.13 -52.87 -20.03
CA THR A 202 -1.44 -53.81 -18.93
C THR A 202 -0.38 -54.11 -17.87
N LYS A 203 -0.73 -53.88 -16.60
CA LYS A 203 -1.01 -54.81 -15.50
C LYS A 203 -0.66 -54.14 -14.16
N GLU A 204 -1.65 -53.93 -13.36
CA GLU A 204 -2.04 -54.65 -12.14
C GLU A 204 -0.91 -55.19 -11.25
N SER A 205 -0.97 -54.80 -9.98
CA SER A 205 -1.05 -55.60 -8.76
C SER A 205 -0.65 -54.74 -7.58
N SER A 206 -1.54 -54.32 -6.66
CA SER A 206 -2.10 -55.12 -5.58
C SER A 206 -1.09 -55.51 -4.49
N THR A 207 -1.48 -55.11 -3.28
CA THR A 207 -1.36 -55.76 -1.96
C THR A 207 -0.43 -55.00 -1.01
N LYS A 208 -1.02 -54.42 0.05
CA LYS A 208 -1.41 -54.92 1.36
C LYS A 208 -0.37 -54.73 2.46
N GLU A 209 -0.82 -53.94 3.46
CA GLU A 209 -0.76 -54.21 4.91
C GLU A 209 0.56 -54.73 5.53
N THR A 210 0.98 -54.12 6.59
CA THR A 210 0.70 -54.45 7.98
C THR A 210 1.50 -53.56 8.94
N THR A 211 0.82 -52.96 9.88
CA THR A 211 1.01 -52.90 11.32
C THR A 211 2.38 -53.34 11.88
N ASP A 212 2.95 -52.62 12.83
CA ASP A 212 2.87 -52.89 14.25
C ASP A 212 3.90 -52.10 15.06
N SER A 213 3.42 -51.51 16.10
CA SER A 213 3.82 -51.36 17.50
C SER A 213 5.28 -51.36 17.96
N SER A 214 5.48 -50.47 18.87
CA SER A 214 6.19 -50.60 20.15
C SER A 214 7.73 -50.44 20.19
N LYS A 215 8.20 -49.37 20.74
CA LYS A 215 8.70 -49.28 22.11
C LYS A 215 9.01 -47.84 22.47
#